data_01090dc71777e9978e9d5d738d104082
#
_entry.id   01090dc71777e9978e9d5d738d104082
#
_cell.length_a   1.000
_cell.length_b   1.000
_cell.length_c   1.000
_cell.angle_alpha   90.00
_cell.angle_beta   90.00
_cell.angle_gamma   90.00
#
_symmetry.space_group_name_H-M   'P 1'
#
loop_
_entity.id
_entity.type
_entity.pdbx_description
1 polymer ?
#
loop_
_entity_poly.entity_id
_entity_poly.type
_entity_poly.pdbx_seq_one_letter_code
_entity_poly.pdbx_strand_id
1 'polypeptide(L)'
;MPKALTTILLLIVSNIFMTFAWYGNLKLTELKLNTSWPLILIILTSWGVAFFEYSFMVPANRIGSQINGGPFSLMQLKILAECISLTVFTIIVATVFKSEPIRWNHFVSFLFIILAVIFAFLKKE
;
A
#
# COMPACT_ATOMS: atom_id res chain seq x y z
N MET A 1 0.58 20.76 9.87
CA MET A 1 0.75 20.06 8.58
C MET A 1 -0.59 19.91 7.89
N PRO A 2 -0.64 20.11 6.59
CA PRO A 2 -1.90 19.95 5.88
C PRO A 2 -2.43 18.53 6.02
N LYS A 3 -3.74 18.40 6.10
CA LYS A 3 -4.35 17.09 6.24
C LYS A 3 -4.06 16.17 5.05
N ALA A 4 -4.00 16.77 3.85
CA ALA A 4 -3.69 15.97 2.67
C ALA A 4 -2.29 15.36 2.77
N LEU A 5 -1.31 16.16 3.17
CA LEU A 5 0.06 15.66 3.31
C LEU A 5 0.16 14.62 4.41
N THR A 6 -0.49 14.87 5.55
CA THR A 6 -0.49 13.91 6.64
C THR A 6 -1.10 12.58 6.20
N THR A 7 -2.22 12.63 5.48
CA THR A 7 -2.88 11.45 4.98
C THR A 7 -1.96 10.66 4.06
N ILE A 8 -1.31 11.35 3.13
CA ILE A 8 -0.44 10.69 2.17
C ILE A 8 0.75 10.05 2.86
N LEU A 9 1.38 10.77 3.80
CA LEU A 9 2.52 10.22 4.50
C LEU A 9 2.16 8.99 5.33
N LEU A 10 1.02 9.04 6.01
CA LEU A 10 0.58 7.89 6.78
C LEU A 10 0.24 6.70 5.89
N LEU A 11 -0.36 6.95 4.73
CA LEU A 11 -0.63 5.87 3.79
C LEU A 11 0.64 5.25 3.25
N ILE A 12 1.67 6.06 3.01
CA ILE A 12 2.95 5.53 2.55
C ILE A 12 3.55 4.62 3.60
N VAL A 13 3.58 5.06 4.86
CA VAL A 13 4.12 4.24 5.93
C VAL A 13 3.31 2.95 6.08
N SER A 14 1.99 3.06 6.06
CA SER A 14 1.12 1.90 6.15
C SER A 14 1.43 0.88 5.05
N ASN A 15 1.63 1.35 3.83
CA ASN A 15 1.87 0.45 2.72
C ASN A 15 3.25 -0.15 2.73
N ILE A 16 4.22 0.50 3.37
CA ILE A 16 5.53 -0.12 3.57
C ILE A 16 5.37 -1.37 4.43
N PHE A 17 4.63 -1.26 5.53
CA PHE A 17 4.37 -2.43 6.38
C PHE A 17 3.59 -3.50 5.64
N MET A 18 2.58 -3.10 4.86
CA MET A 18 1.78 -4.06 4.11
C MET A 18 2.62 -4.81 3.08
N THR A 19 3.51 -4.11 2.40
CA THR A 19 4.37 -4.74 1.41
C THR A 19 5.26 -5.79 2.05
N PHE A 20 5.85 -5.46 3.20
CA PHE A 20 6.70 -6.44 3.87
C PHE A 20 5.89 -7.59 4.43
N ALA A 21 4.67 -7.35 4.90
CA ALA A 21 3.83 -8.44 5.38
C ALA A 21 3.47 -9.39 4.25
N TRP A 22 3.05 -8.82 3.12
CA TRP A 22 2.58 -9.64 2.01
C TRP A 22 3.72 -10.31 1.27
N TYR A 23 4.68 -9.52 0.81
CA TYR A 23 5.75 -10.06 -0.02
C TYR A 23 6.80 -10.77 0.81
N GLY A 24 6.98 -10.33 2.06
CA GLY A 24 7.93 -10.98 2.95
C GLY A 24 7.61 -12.44 3.15
N ASN A 25 6.32 -12.77 3.35
CA ASN A 25 5.92 -14.15 3.51
C ASN A 25 6.20 -14.96 2.27
N LEU A 26 5.92 -14.39 1.09
CA LEU A 26 6.20 -15.09 -0.16
C LEU A 26 7.70 -15.29 -0.35
N LYS A 27 8.49 -14.30 0.02
CA LYS A 27 9.94 -14.41 -0.10
C LYS A 27 10.51 -15.45 0.84
N LEU A 28 10.02 -15.50 2.06
CA LEU A 28 10.46 -16.52 3.01
C LEU A 28 10.12 -17.92 2.51
N THR A 29 8.97 -18.07 1.90
CA THR A 29 8.59 -19.35 1.32
C THR A 29 9.50 -19.72 0.15
N GLU A 30 9.82 -18.76 -0.69
CA GLU A 30 10.71 -18.97 -1.82
C GLU A 30 12.08 -19.42 -1.34
N LEU A 31 12.57 -18.81 -0.27
CA LEU A 31 13.87 -19.17 0.30
C LEU A 31 13.80 -20.40 1.19
N LYS A 32 12.61 -20.93 1.41
CA LYS A 32 12.37 -22.12 2.22
C LYS A 32 12.78 -21.94 3.68
N LEU A 33 12.69 -20.71 4.15
CA LEU A 33 13.02 -20.40 5.54
C LEU A 33 11.89 -20.75 6.49
N ASN A 34 10.65 -20.77 5.98
CA ASN A 34 9.49 -21.03 6.82
C ASN A 34 8.72 -22.29 6.42
N THR A 35 9.37 -23.23 5.72
CA THR A 35 8.66 -24.40 5.21
C THR A 35 8.18 -25.31 6.33
N SER A 36 8.86 -25.31 7.48
CA SER A 36 8.47 -26.13 8.59
C SER A 36 7.45 -25.47 9.52
N TRP A 37 7.09 -24.21 9.24
CA TRP A 37 6.16 -23.49 10.09
C TRP A 37 4.73 -23.92 9.80
N PRO A 38 3.89 -24.09 10.83
CA PRO A 38 2.48 -24.32 10.56
C PRO A 38 1.86 -23.08 9.95
N LEU A 39 0.84 -23.30 9.13
CA LEU A 39 0.16 -22.21 8.45
C LEU A 39 -0.37 -21.18 9.44
N ILE A 40 -0.87 -21.63 10.59
CA ILE A 40 -1.42 -20.71 11.57
C ILE A 40 -0.35 -19.74 12.08
N LEU A 41 0.89 -20.21 12.23
CA LEU A 41 1.97 -19.33 12.68
C LEU A 41 2.25 -18.25 11.64
N ILE A 42 2.22 -18.61 10.38
CA ILE A 42 2.44 -17.64 9.29
C ILE A 42 1.32 -16.60 9.30
N ILE A 43 0.09 -17.06 9.47
CA ILE A 43 -1.05 -16.15 9.53
C ILE A 43 -0.91 -15.20 10.71
N LEU A 44 -0.53 -15.71 11.88
CA LEU A 44 -0.39 -14.85 13.05
C LEU A 44 0.72 -13.83 12.89
N THR A 45 1.83 -14.23 12.28
CA THR A 45 2.93 -13.31 12.03
C THR A 45 2.51 -12.20 11.08
N SER A 46 1.81 -12.58 10.01
CA SER A 46 1.31 -11.59 9.04
C SER A 46 0.31 -10.66 9.69
N TRP A 47 -0.57 -11.20 10.53
CA TRP A 47 -1.53 -10.37 11.24
C TRP A 47 -0.85 -9.36 12.15
N GLY A 48 0.25 -9.78 12.81
CA GLY A 48 0.99 -8.86 13.65
C GLY A 48 1.58 -7.69 12.88
N VAL A 49 2.10 -7.96 11.69
CA VAL A 49 2.62 -6.89 10.84
C VAL A 49 1.48 -6.01 10.35
N ALA A 50 0.35 -6.61 10.01
CA ALA A 50 -0.82 -5.86 9.56
C ALA A 50 -1.35 -4.95 10.66
N PHE A 51 -1.16 -5.32 11.93
CA PHE A 51 -1.56 -4.45 13.01
C PHE A 51 -0.86 -3.09 12.91
N PHE A 52 0.43 -3.11 12.61
CA PHE A 52 1.17 -1.86 12.43
C PHE A 52 0.69 -1.11 11.20
N GLU A 53 0.38 -1.83 10.13
CA GLU A 53 -0.15 -1.19 8.93
C GLU A 53 -1.45 -0.46 9.24
N TYR A 54 -2.37 -1.10 9.95
CA TYR A 54 -3.63 -0.48 10.29
C TYR A 54 -3.45 0.68 11.26
N SER A 55 -2.43 0.61 12.11
CA SER A 55 -2.15 1.70 13.03
C SER A 55 -1.85 3.00 12.32
N PHE A 56 -1.38 2.93 11.09
CA PHE A 56 -1.12 4.11 10.27
C PHE A 56 -2.25 4.37 9.28
N MET A 57 -2.85 3.30 8.74
CA MET A 57 -3.87 3.45 7.71
C MET A 57 -5.17 4.02 8.25
N VAL A 58 -5.61 3.54 9.40
CA VAL A 58 -6.88 4.01 9.96
C VAL A 58 -6.83 5.51 10.28
N PRO A 59 -5.79 6.01 10.98
CA PRO A 59 -5.68 7.46 11.16
C PRO A 59 -5.58 8.21 9.85
N ALA A 60 -4.89 7.66 8.85
CA ALA A 60 -4.77 8.33 7.57
C ALA A 60 -6.14 8.56 6.93
N ASN A 61 -6.96 7.52 6.93
CA ASN A 61 -8.29 7.63 6.35
C ASN A 61 -9.19 8.56 7.15
N ARG A 62 -9.05 8.55 8.45
CA ARG A 62 -9.86 9.45 9.27
C ARG A 62 -9.49 10.90 9.06
N ILE A 63 -8.20 11.19 9.03
CA ILE A 63 -7.72 12.56 8.82
C ILE A 63 -8.08 13.04 7.43
N GLY A 64 -7.96 12.18 6.42
CA GLY A 64 -8.18 12.59 5.04
C GLY A 64 -9.62 12.62 4.61
N SER A 65 -10.52 12.02 5.36
CA SER A 65 -11.92 11.90 4.94
C SER A 65 -12.66 13.22 5.08
N GLN A 66 -13.47 13.54 4.08
CA GLN A 66 -14.31 14.73 4.13
C GLN A 66 -15.33 14.66 5.28
N ILE A 67 -15.71 13.48 5.69
CA ILE A 67 -16.62 13.32 6.82
C ILE A 67 -16.00 13.92 8.08
N ASN A 68 -14.68 13.84 8.20
CA ASN A 68 -13.97 14.38 9.36
C ASN A 68 -13.26 15.68 9.04
N GLY A 69 -13.67 16.36 8.00
CA GLY A 69 -13.09 17.66 7.65
C GLY A 69 -11.83 17.57 6.82
N GLY A 70 -11.53 16.40 6.26
CA GLY A 70 -10.37 16.24 5.42
C GLY A 70 -10.65 16.57 3.97
N PRO A 71 -9.61 16.57 3.12
CA PRO A 71 -9.75 17.00 1.74
C PRO A 71 -10.24 15.93 0.76
N PHE A 72 -10.33 14.67 1.17
CA PHE A 72 -10.62 13.61 0.21
C PHE A 72 -11.99 13.00 0.41
N SER A 73 -12.67 12.72 -0.70
CA SER A 73 -13.89 11.93 -0.65
C SER A 73 -13.54 10.46 -0.44
N LEU A 74 -14.56 9.66 -0.17
CA LEU A 74 -14.35 8.23 0.05
C LEU A 74 -13.71 7.57 -1.16
N MET A 75 -14.21 7.87 -2.36
CA MET A 75 -13.64 7.30 -3.58
C MET A 75 -12.23 7.76 -3.81
N GLN A 76 -11.96 9.04 -3.55
CA GLN A 76 -10.60 9.57 -3.71
C GLN A 76 -9.63 8.90 -2.75
N LEU A 77 -10.05 8.65 -1.51
CA LEU A 77 -9.18 7.96 -0.56
C LEU A 77 -8.85 6.55 -1.04
N LYS A 78 -9.83 5.85 -1.55
CA LYS A 78 -9.60 4.48 -2.02
C LYS A 78 -8.63 4.45 -3.19
N ILE A 79 -8.85 5.31 -4.16
CA ILE A 79 -8.01 5.34 -5.35
C ILE A 79 -6.60 5.80 -4.99
N LEU A 80 -6.49 6.79 -4.12
CA LEU A 80 -5.21 7.27 -3.65
C LEU A 80 -4.44 6.16 -2.94
N ALA A 81 -5.13 5.41 -2.07
CA ALA A 81 -4.50 4.32 -1.36
C ALA A 81 -4.00 3.24 -2.30
N GLU A 82 -4.76 2.92 -3.34
CA GLU A 82 -4.32 1.91 -4.31
C GLU A 82 -3.10 2.37 -5.08
N CYS A 83 -3.08 3.64 -5.48
CA CYS A 83 -1.94 4.18 -6.20
C CYS A 83 -0.68 4.15 -5.33
N ILE A 84 -0.80 4.58 -4.08
CA ILE A 84 0.32 4.57 -3.15
C ILE A 84 0.78 3.13 -2.91
N SER A 85 -0.17 2.22 -2.74
CA SER A 85 0.15 0.83 -2.48
C SER A 85 0.99 0.23 -3.60
N LEU A 86 0.58 0.42 -4.84
CA LEU A 86 1.33 -0.12 -5.97
C LEU A 86 2.67 0.55 -6.13
N THR A 87 2.74 1.85 -5.91
CA THR A 87 3.99 2.59 -6.04
C THR A 87 5.00 2.12 -4.99
N VAL A 88 4.57 2.03 -3.73
CA VAL A 88 5.45 1.57 -2.66
C VAL A 88 5.88 0.14 -2.91
N PHE A 89 4.94 -0.72 -3.27
CA PHE A 89 5.24 -2.12 -3.54
C PHE A 89 6.29 -2.24 -4.65
N THR A 90 6.11 -1.51 -5.73
CA THR A 90 7.03 -1.60 -6.86
C THR A 90 8.42 -1.13 -6.50
N ILE A 91 8.51 -0.02 -5.76
CA ILE A 91 9.80 0.50 -5.36
C ILE A 91 10.52 -0.48 -4.45
N ILE A 92 9.82 -1.03 -3.48
CA ILE A 92 10.44 -1.95 -2.53
C ILE A 92 10.86 -3.24 -3.22
N VAL A 93 10.00 -3.80 -4.07
CA VAL A 93 10.33 -5.04 -4.76
C VAL A 93 11.52 -4.85 -5.69
N ALA A 94 11.55 -3.72 -6.39
CA ALA A 94 12.63 -3.48 -7.34
C ALA A 94 13.97 -3.22 -6.66
N THR A 95 13.95 -2.60 -5.47
CA THR A 95 15.18 -2.19 -4.83
C THR A 95 15.63 -3.12 -3.72
N VAL A 96 14.69 -3.66 -2.96
CA VAL A 96 15.05 -4.48 -1.80
C VAL A 96 15.07 -5.95 -2.15
N PHE A 97 14.00 -6.44 -2.76
CA PHE A 97 13.91 -7.87 -3.02
C PHE A 97 14.57 -8.29 -4.32
N LYS A 98 14.47 -7.48 -5.35
CA LYS A 98 15.17 -7.70 -6.63
C LYS A 98 14.89 -9.04 -7.28
N SER A 99 13.85 -9.73 -6.84
CA SER A 99 13.53 -11.04 -7.40
C SER A 99 12.56 -10.95 -8.57
N GLU A 100 11.95 -9.78 -8.75
CA GLU A 100 10.98 -9.59 -9.81
C GLU A 100 11.40 -8.41 -10.68
N PRO A 101 11.79 -8.66 -11.92
CA PRO A 101 12.17 -7.55 -12.80
C PRO A 101 10.93 -6.75 -13.21
N ILE A 102 11.12 -5.45 -13.35
CA ILE A 102 10.07 -4.59 -13.85
C ILE A 102 10.10 -4.65 -15.36
N ARG A 103 8.96 -4.97 -15.95
CA ARG A 103 8.85 -5.09 -17.39
C ARG A 103 8.04 -3.94 -17.95
N TRP A 104 8.08 -3.80 -19.29
CA TRP A 104 7.37 -2.70 -19.91
C TRP A 104 5.87 -2.72 -19.62
N ASN A 105 5.28 -3.91 -19.50
CA ASN A 105 3.85 -3.99 -19.21
C ASN A 105 3.54 -3.45 -17.83
N HIS A 106 4.49 -3.50 -16.89
CA HIS A 106 4.29 -2.88 -15.59
C HIS A 106 4.26 -1.37 -15.71
N PHE A 107 5.08 -0.80 -16.57
CA PHE A 107 5.04 0.64 -16.79
C PHE A 107 3.72 1.07 -17.39
N VAL A 108 3.18 0.28 -18.32
CA VAL A 108 1.88 0.58 -18.90
C VAL A 108 0.80 0.52 -17.82
N SER A 109 0.87 -0.47 -16.95
CA SER A 109 -0.09 -0.58 -15.85
C SER A 109 -0.05 0.65 -14.95
N PHE A 110 1.14 1.10 -14.60
CA PHE A 110 1.27 2.28 -13.76
C PHE A 110 0.75 3.52 -14.46
N LEU A 111 0.94 3.62 -15.76
CA LEU A 111 0.39 4.73 -16.52
C LEU A 111 -1.13 4.75 -16.39
N PHE A 112 -1.78 3.60 -16.51
CA PHE A 112 -3.22 3.54 -16.36
C PHE A 112 -3.67 3.92 -14.95
N ILE A 113 -2.89 3.52 -13.95
CA ILE A 113 -3.22 3.88 -12.57
C ILE A 113 -3.10 5.37 -12.37
N ILE A 114 -2.08 6.00 -12.93
CA ILE A 114 -1.92 7.44 -12.85
C ILE A 114 -3.10 8.13 -13.51
N LEU A 115 -3.52 7.63 -14.67
CA LEU A 115 -4.68 8.18 -15.35
C LEU A 115 -5.94 8.01 -14.51
N ALA A 116 -6.08 6.87 -13.85
CA ALA A 116 -7.22 6.64 -12.98
C ALA A 116 -7.28 7.65 -11.84
N VAL A 117 -6.13 7.95 -11.24
CA VAL A 117 -6.08 8.94 -10.17
C VAL A 117 -6.45 10.31 -10.70
N ILE A 118 -5.92 10.68 -11.86
CA ILE A 118 -6.23 11.97 -12.46
C ILE A 118 -7.73 12.12 -12.70
N PHE A 119 -8.35 11.10 -13.28
CA PHE A 119 -9.78 11.15 -13.55
C PHE A 119 -10.61 11.19 -12.26
N ALA A 120 -10.16 10.48 -11.23
CA ALA A 120 -10.87 10.48 -9.96
C ALA A 120 -10.87 11.86 -9.31
N PHE A 121 -9.80 12.65 -9.52
CA PHE A 121 -9.69 13.95 -8.91
C PHE A 121 -10.13 15.10 -9.80
N LEU A 122 -10.35 14.83 -11.11
CA LEU A 122 -10.84 15.82 -12.00
C LEU A 122 -12.25 16.26 -11.68
N LYS A 123 -13.08 15.34 -11.26
CA LYS A 123 -14.44 15.61 -11.10
C LYS A 123 -14.72 16.60 -10.05
N LYS A 124 -15.54 17.46 -10.32
CA LYS A 124 -15.80 18.43 -9.41
C LYS A 124 -17.16 18.47 -9.06
N GLU A 125 -17.79 18.82 -9.16
CA GLU A 125 -19.07 19.02 -8.94
C GLU A 125 -19.75 18.30 -8.59
#